data_d6f0fe8b4ab68af210b94726eee8729a
#
_entry.id   d6f0fe8b4ab68af210b94726eee8729a
#
_cell.length_a   1.000
_cell.length_b   1.000
_cell.length_c   1.000
_cell.angle_alpha   90.00
_cell.angle_beta   90.00
_cell.angle_gamma   90.00
#
_symmetry.space_group_name_H-M   'P 1'
#
loop_
_entity.id
_entity.type
_entity.pdbx_description
1 polymer ?
#
loop_
_entity_poly.entity_id
_entity_poly.type
_entity_poly.pdbx_seq_one_letter_code
_entity_poly.pdbx_strand_id
1 'polypeptide(L)'
;MYTMETTVKVNNRVTDVYTTPIGIRTIRFDKDKGFFLNGKHHKLKGVCLHQDAGCLGVAVPDRSYERRLEILKEYGCNAIRCSHNQPSAEFLDMCDRMGFLVIDEAFDKWKGGYYKQHFDEWWQKDMANMILRDRNHPSIILLSL
;
A
#
# COMPACT_ATOMS: atom_id res chain seq x y z
N MET A 1 -7.57 9.09 -9.20
CA MET A 1 -7.42 9.66 -7.85
C MET A 1 -8.34 10.85 -7.69
N TYR A 2 -8.87 11.03 -6.47
CA TYR A 2 -9.67 12.19 -6.05
C TYR A 2 -8.95 12.89 -4.89
N THR A 3 -9.39 14.08 -4.58
CA THR A 3 -8.92 14.85 -3.44
C THR A 3 -10.11 15.15 -2.54
N MET A 4 -10.03 14.77 -1.27
CA MET A 4 -10.99 15.12 -0.25
C MET A 4 -10.45 16.27 0.57
N GLU A 5 -11.17 17.37 0.62
CA GLU A 5 -10.84 18.51 1.48
C GLU A 5 -11.71 18.46 2.75
N THR A 6 -11.07 18.45 3.89
CA THR A 6 -11.72 18.53 5.21
C THR A 6 -11.47 19.89 5.82
N THR A 7 -12.54 20.65 6.05
CA THR A 7 -12.45 21.99 6.64
C THR A 7 -13.00 21.97 8.07
N VAL A 8 -12.18 22.36 9.02
CA VAL A 8 -12.58 22.54 10.43
C VAL A 8 -12.97 24.00 10.66
N LYS A 9 -14.15 24.19 11.26
CA LYS A 9 -14.67 25.54 11.58
C LYS A 9 -15.00 25.67 13.06
N VAL A 10 -14.61 26.79 13.65
CA VAL A 10 -15.00 27.19 15.00
C VAL A 10 -15.70 28.54 14.90
N ASN A 11 -16.90 28.66 15.46
CA ASN A 11 -17.74 29.88 15.36
C ASN A 11 -17.86 30.39 13.91
N ASN A 12 -18.09 29.49 12.96
CA ASN A 12 -18.22 29.75 11.52
C ASN A 12 -16.93 30.29 10.83
N ARG A 13 -15.81 30.34 11.53
CA ARG A 13 -14.50 30.68 10.95
C ARG A 13 -13.71 29.40 10.68
N VAL A 14 -13.11 29.31 9.49
CA VAL A 14 -12.19 28.22 9.15
C VAL A 14 -10.96 28.33 10.03
N THR A 15 -10.66 27.25 10.76
CA THR A 15 -9.50 27.16 11.66
C THR A 15 -8.44 26.22 11.12
N ASP A 16 -8.85 25.25 10.27
CA ASP A 16 -7.93 24.31 9.64
C ASP A 16 -8.52 23.75 8.35
N VAL A 17 -7.65 23.37 7.42
CA VAL A 17 -8.00 22.70 6.16
C VAL A 17 -7.01 21.56 5.92
N TYR A 18 -7.52 20.35 5.77
CA TYR A 18 -6.71 19.18 5.51
C TYR A 18 -7.12 18.50 4.21
N THR A 19 -6.14 18.20 3.36
CA THR A 19 -6.34 17.57 2.05
C THR A 19 -5.88 16.12 2.07
N THR A 20 -6.78 15.20 1.73
CA THR A 20 -6.49 13.76 1.68
C THR A 20 -6.66 13.24 0.25
N PRO A 21 -5.62 12.67 -0.37
CA PRO A 21 -5.80 11.92 -1.61
C PRO A 21 -6.58 10.64 -1.34
N ILE A 22 -7.58 10.34 -2.17
CA ILE A 22 -8.40 9.14 -2.06
C ILE A 22 -8.68 8.53 -3.43
N GLY A 23 -9.07 7.26 -3.43
CA GLY A 23 -9.59 6.58 -4.61
C GLY A 23 -10.92 5.91 -4.33
N ILE A 24 -11.82 5.96 -5.31
CA ILE A 24 -13.11 5.26 -5.26
C ILE A 24 -13.03 4.08 -6.21
N ARG A 25 -13.20 2.87 -5.69
CA ARG A 25 -13.14 1.64 -6.48
C ARG A 25 -14.04 0.56 -5.90
N THR A 26 -14.37 -0.40 -6.74
CA THR A 26 -14.95 -1.68 -6.30
C THR A 26 -13.97 -2.80 -6.64
N ILE A 27 -13.75 -3.69 -5.68
CA ILE A 27 -12.94 -4.90 -5.86
C ILE A 27 -13.79 -6.12 -5.58
N ARG A 28 -13.59 -7.18 -6.38
CA ARG A 28 -14.25 -8.46 -6.19
C ARG A 28 -13.30 -9.60 -6.57
N PHE A 29 -13.18 -10.56 -5.70
CA PHE A 29 -12.54 -11.84 -5.97
C PHE A 29 -13.60 -12.89 -6.24
N ASP A 30 -13.46 -13.60 -7.35
CA ASP A 30 -14.37 -14.66 -7.78
C ASP A 30 -13.56 -15.96 -7.87
N LYS A 31 -14.07 -17.04 -7.26
CA LYS A 31 -13.33 -18.30 -7.17
C LYS A 31 -13.04 -18.94 -8.54
N ASP A 32 -13.91 -18.70 -9.52
CA ASP A 32 -13.80 -19.32 -10.84
C ASP A 32 -13.28 -18.34 -11.90
N LYS A 33 -13.51 -17.02 -11.71
CA LYS A 33 -13.22 -15.98 -12.71
C LYS A 33 -12.09 -15.05 -12.30
N GLY A 34 -11.57 -15.16 -11.07
CA GLY A 34 -10.45 -14.37 -10.60
C GLY A 34 -10.82 -12.97 -10.11
N PHE A 35 -9.96 -12.01 -10.35
CA PHE A 35 -10.05 -10.66 -9.80
C PHE A 35 -10.78 -9.69 -10.74
N PHE A 36 -11.64 -8.84 -10.15
CA PHE A 36 -12.37 -7.78 -10.84
C PHE A 36 -12.12 -6.44 -10.16
N LEU A 37 -11.76 -5.44 -10.97
CA LEU A 37 -11.63 -4.05 -10.56
C LEU A 37 -12.69 -3.22 -11.31
N ASN A 38 -13.53 -2.49 -10.56
CA ASN A 38 -14.62 -1.68 -11.13
C ASN A 38 -15.49 -2.45 -12.12
N GLY A 39 -15.82 -3.69 -11.75
CA GLY A 39 -16.66 -4.59 -12.56
C GLY A 39 -15.98 -5.24 -13.76
N LYS A 40 -14.74 -4.88 -14.10
CA LYS A 40 -13.96 -5.46 -15.19
C LYS A 40 -13.02 -6.54 -14.70
N HIS A 41 -12.96 -7.68 -15.40
CA HIS A 41 -11.96 -8.71 -15.13
C HIS A 41 -10.55 -8.16 -15.33
N HIS A 42 -9.67 -8.41 -14.37
CA HIS A 42 -8.31 -7.90 -14.38
C HIS A 42 -7.32 -9.00 -14.02
N LYS A 43 -6.41 -9.32 -14.92
CA LYS A 43 -5.36 -10.29 -14.63
C LYS A 43 -4.23 -9.59 -13.88
N LEU A 44 -3.96 -10.05 -12.66
CA LEU A 44 -2.83 -9.56 -11.87
C LEU A 44 -1.53 -10.14 -12.43
N LYS A 45 -0.61 -9.25 -12.81
CA LYS A 45 0.74 -9.57 -13.29
C LYS A 45 1.70 -8.84 -12.37
N GLY A 46 2.24 -9.52 -11.39
CA GLY A 46 2.96 -8.86 -10.33
C GLY A 46 4.27 -9.53 -9.95
N VAL A 47 5.00 -8.83 -9.13
CA VAL A 47 6.25 -9.26 -8.51
C VAL A 47 6.20 -9.06 -7.01
N CYS A 48 7.06 -9.76 -6.28
CA CYS A 48 7.35 -9.47 -4.88
C CYS A 48 8.46 -8.43 -4.81
N LEU A 49 8.29 -7.41 -3.99
CA LEU A 49 9.33 -6.42 -3.71
C LEU A 49 9.61 -6.36 -2.22
N HIS A 50 10.90 -6.40 -1.87
CA HIS A 50 11.37 -6.06 -0.54
C HIS A 50 11.62 -4.55 -0.45
N GLN A 51 11.48 -4.02 0.76
CA GLN A 51 11.75 -2.60 1.04
C GLN A 51 13.26 -2.39 1.27
N ASP A 52 14.04 -2.60 0.23
CA ASP A 52 15.48 -2.37 0.24
C ASP A 52 16.01 -1.87 -1.11
N ALA A 53 17.22 -1.37 -1.13
CA ALA A 53 17.94 -0.96 -2.32
C ALA A 53 19.44 -1.30 -2.23
N GLY A 54 19.75 -2.56 -2.02
CA GLY A 54 21.13 -3.06 -1.97
C GLY A 54 21.95 -2.37 -0.87
N CYS A 55 23.00 -1.66 -1.24
CA CYS A 55 23.89 -0.98 -0.28
C CYS A 55 23.23 0.15 0.53
N LEU A 56 22.05 0.61 0.13
CA LEU A 56 21.27 1.62 0.88
C LEU A 56 20.43 1.01 1.99
N GLY A 57 20.30 -0.33 2.06
CA GLY A 57 19.41 -0.99 2.99
C GLY A 57 17.98 -0.51 2.80
N VAL A 58 17.28 -0.24 3.91
CA VAL A 58 15.87 0.22 3.90
C VAL A 58 15.71 1.74 3.74
N ALA A 59 16.80 2.49 3.79
CA ALA A 59 16.79 3.94 3.56
C ALA A 59 16.74 4.27 2.06
N VAL A 60 15.68 3.85 1.40
CA VAL A 60 15.53 3.93 -0.05
C VAL A 60 14.98 5.31 -0.45
N PRO A 61 15.71 6.11 -1.24
CA PRO A 61 15.17 7.35 -1.77
C PRO A 61 13.97 7.10 -2.70
N ASP A 62 12.99 7.99 -2.67
CA ASP A 62 11.75 7.90 -3.46
C ASP A 62 11.99 7.65 -4.95
N ARG A 63 12.98 8.35 -5.53
CA ARG A 63 13.34 8.17 -6.95
C ARG A 63 13.78 6.73 -7.28
N SER A 64 14.36 6.01 -6.32
CA SER A 64 14.73 4.60 -6.52
C SER A 64 13.50 3.70 -6.61
N TYR A 65 12.48 3.97 -5.81
CA TYR A 65 11.19 3.28 -5.90
C TYR A 65 10.48 3.62 -7.21
N GLU A 66 10.39 4.89 -7.54
CA GLU A 66 9.76 5.35 -8.78
C GLU A 66 10.40 4.68 -9.99
N ARG A 67 11.74 4.65 -10.07
CA ARG A 67 12.46 3.98 -11.16
C ARG A 67 12.13 2.47 -11.23
N ARG A 68 12.03 1.78 -10.09
CA ARG A 68 11.62 0.36 -10.09
C ARG A 68 10.21 0.18 -10.65
N LEU A 69 9.28 1.03 -10.23
CA LEU A 69 7.89 1.00 -10.71
C LEU A 69 7.81 1.32 -12.21
N GLU A 70 8.57 2.31 -12.70
CA GLU A 70 8.68 2.62 -14.13
C GLU A 70 9.11 1.38 -14.94
N ILE A 71 10.20 0.73 -14.53
CA ILE A 71 10.72 -0.48 -15.20
C ILE A 71 9.68 -1.61 -15.16
N LEU A 72 9.08 -1.87 -13.99
CA LEU A 72 8.06 -2.91 -13.87
C LEU A 72 6.87 -2.64 -14.78
N LYS A 73 6.46 -1.40 -14.92
CA LYS A 73 5.37 -0.99 -15.81
C LYS A 73 5.71 -1.21 -17.28
N GLU A 74 6.93 -0.90 -17.70
CA GLU A 74 7.43 -1.19 -19.05
C GLU A 74 7.39 -2.69 -19.38
N TYR A 75 7.67 -3.56 -18.40
CA TYR A 75 7.54 -5.01 -18.53
C TYR A 75 6.08 -5.53 -18.39
N GLY A 76 5.10 -4.63 -18.27
CA GLY A 76 3.68 -4.98 -18.21
C GLY A 76 3.21 -5.49 -16.85
N CYS A 77 3.95 -5.23 -15.78
CA CYS A 77 3.48 -5.48 -14.41
C CYS A 77 2.42 -4.44 -14.01
N ASN A 78 1.44 -4.92 -13.26
CA ASN A 78 0.35 -4.09 -12.72
C ASN A 78 0.05 -4.36 -11.25
N ALA A 79 0.83 -5.23 -10.59
CA ALA A 79 0.62 -5.60 -9.21
C ALA A 79 1.94 -5.82 -8.48
N ILE A 80 1.95 -5.56 -7.18
CA ILE A 80 3.11 -5.74 -6.30
C ILE A 80 2.64 -6.39 -5.00
N ARG A 81 3.39 -7.36 -4.53
CA ARG A 81 3.31 -7.86 -3.17
C ARG A 81 4.47 -7.28 -2.37
N CYS A 82 4.16 -6.57 -1.28
CA CYS A 82 5.17 -6.06 -0.37
C CYS A 82 5.67 -7.21 0.53
N SER A 83 6.79 -7.80 0.17
CA SER A 83 7.34 -8.94 0.92
C SER A 83 8.39 -8.46 1.92
N HIS A 84 8.32 -8.81 3.16
CA HIS A 84 7.21 -9.42 3.93
C HIS A 84 6.86 -8.49 5.08
N ASN A 85 6.76 -7.22 4.81
CA ASN A 85 6.55 -6.15 5.78
C ASN A 85 5.97 -4.91 5.10
N GLN A 86 5.49 -4.02 5.92
CA GLN A 86 4.88 -2.77 5.47
C GLN A 86 5.83 -1.96 4.57
N PRO A 87 5.37 -1.49 3.41
CA PRO A 87 6.13 -0.54 2.60
C PRO A 87 6.09 0.86 3.23
N SER A 88 6.93 1.76 2.73
CA SER A 88 6.79 3.17 3.08
C SER A 88 5.51 3.78 2.51
N ALA A 89 5.00 4.83 3.14
CA ALA A 89 3.80 5.54 2.66
C ALA A 89 4.05 6.15 1.27
N GLU A 90 5.24 6.68 1.03
CA GLU A 90 5.65 7.26 -0.25
C GLU A 90 5.62 6.23 -1.39
N PHE A 91 5.97 4.98 -1.09
CA PHE A 91 5.85 3.87 -2.05
C PHE A 91 4.39 3.60 -2.43
N LEU A 92 3.49 3.61 -1.46
CA LEU A 92 2.05 3.44 -1.71
C LEU A 92 1.48 4.62 -2.51
N ASP A 93 1.88 5.85 -2.21
CA ASP A 93 1.53 7.04 -3.00
C ASP A 93 1.96 6.90 -4.47
N MET A 94 3.16 6.35 -4.70
CA MET A 94 3.64 6.08 -6.07
C MET A 94 2.79 4.99 -6.75
N CYS A 95 2.46 3.91 -6.04
CA CYS A 95 1.59 2.86 -6.56
C CYS A 95 0.21 3.41 -6.94
N ASP A 96 -0.37 4.29 -6.11
CA ASP A 96 -1.63 4.96 -6.41
C ASP A 96 -1.57 5.79 -7.69
N ARG A 97 -0.52 6.62 -7.84
CA ARG A 97 -0.34 7.49 -9.02
C ARG A 97 -0.03 6.72 -10.29
N MET A 98 0.78 5.66 -10.18
CA MET A 98 1.25 4.88 -11.32
C MET A 98 0.30 3.74 -11.69
N GLY A 99 -0.75 3.48 -10.87
CA GLY A 99 -1.78 2.49 -11.15
C GLY A 99 -1.32 1.05 -10.94
N PHE A 100 -0.53 0.79 -9.90
CA PHE A 100 -0.23 -0.55 -9.41
C PHE A 100 -1.26 -0.98 -8.37
N LEU A 101 -1.55 -2.28 -8.35
CA LEU A 101 -2.35 -2.92 -7.32
C LEU A 101 -1.41 -3.57 -6.29
N VAL A 102 -1.72 -3.42 -5.01
CA VAL A 102 -0.79 -3.79 -3.94
C VAL A 102 -1.42 -4.81 -3.01
N ILE A 103 -0.63 -5.84 -2.66
CA ILE A 103 -0.84 -6.66 -1.47
C ILE A 103 0.07 -6.08 -0.40
N ASP A 104 -0.52 -5.46 0.59
CA ASP A 104 0.18 -4.90 1.74
C ASP A 104 0.33 -5.99 2.81
N GLU A 105 1.54 -6.19 3.33
CA GLU A 105 1.89 -7.32 4.17
C GLU A 105 2.53 -6.84 5.49
N ALA A 106 2.09 -7.43 6.62
CA ALA A 106 2.42 -6.91 7.93
C ALA A 106 3.76 -7.42 8.50
N PHE A 107 3.98 -8.74 8.48
CA PHE A 107 5.08 -9.35 9.21
C PHE A 107 5.82 -10.43 8.41
N ASP A 108 7.16 -10.40 8.48
CA ASP A 108 7.98 -11.53 8.05
C ASP A 108 8.01 -12.60 9.14
N LYS A 109 7.51 -13.79 8.83
CA LYS A 109 7.63 -15.01 9.65
C LYS A 109 7.06 -14.93 11.08
N TRP A 110 6.26 -13.93 11.40
CA TRP A 110 5.56 -13.80 12.69
C TRP A 110 6.44 -14.15 13.91
N LYS A 111 6.19 -15.32 14.52
CA LYS A 111 6.94 -15.86 15.68
C LYS A 111 8.23 -16.60 15.29
N GLY A 112 8.51 -16.75 14.01
CA GLY A 112 9.70 -17.46 13.51
C GLY A 112 10.89 -16.58 13.12
N GLY A 113 10.71 -15.25 13.01
CA GLY A 113 11.71 -14.29 12.56
C GLY A 113 12.25 -13.40 13.68
N TYR A 114 12.90 -12.30 13.29
CA TYR A 114 13.42 -11.29 14.22
C TYR A 114 12.35 -10.61 15.07
N TYR A 115 11.10 -10.53 14.55
CA TYR A 115 9.98 -9.95 15.26
C TYR A 115 9.41 -10.84 16.38
N LYS A 116 9.84 -12.10 16.47
CA LYS A 116 9.34 -13.11 17.42
C LYS A 116 9.23 -12.60 18.86
N GLN A 117 10.26 -11.91 19.34
CA GLN A 117 10.31 -11.41 20.72
C GLN A 117 9.32 -10.30 21.02
N HIS A 118 8.80 -9.63 19.99
CA HIS A 118 7.86 -8.52 20.10
C HIS A 118 6.45 -8.92 19.70
N PHE A 119 6.27 -10.06 19.00
CA PHE A 119 5.03 -10.42 18.33
C PHE A 119 3.84 -10.43 19.31
N ASP A 120 3.91 -11.15 20.42
CA ASP A 120 2.77 -11.34 21.32
C ASP A 120 2.30 -10.00 21.95
N GLU A 121 3.19 -9.05 22.14
CA GLU A 121 2.88 -7.74 22.71
C GLU A 121 2.43 -6.72 21.65
N TRP A 122 3.03 -6.75 20.45
CA TRP A 122 2.97 -5.62 19.51
C TRP A 122 2.12 -5.88 18.27
N TRP A 123 1.86 -7.13 17.87
CA TRP A 123 1.23 -7.42 16.60
C TRP A 123 -0.10 -6.70 16.37
N GLN A 124 -0.94 -6.58 17.40
CA GLN A 124 -2.23 -5.88 17.29
C GLN A 124 -2.06 -4.38 17.07
N LYS A 125 -1.09 -3.78 17.76
CA LYS A 125 -0.78 -2.35 17.64
C LYS A 125 -0.22 -2.04 16.26
N ASP A 126 0.73 -2.86 15.79
CA ASP A 126 1.38 -2.68 14.50
C ASP A 126 0.40 -2.91 13.35
N MET A 127 -0.47 -3.91 13.44
CA MET A 127 -1.56 -4.13 12.49
C MET A 127 -2.53 -2.95 12.45
N ALA A 128 -2.95 -2.46 13.60
CA ALA A 128 -3.85 -1.32 13.66
C ALA A 128 -3.19 -0.07 13.04
N ASN A 129 -1.93 0.17 13.33
CA ASN A 129 -1.16 1.28 12.76
C ASN A 129 -1.03 1.17 11.25
N MET A 130 -0.71 -0.01 10.71
CA MET A 130 -0.66 -0.27 9.27
C MET A 130 -2.01 0.07 8.62
N ILE A 131 -3.10 -0.51 9.12
CA ILE A 131 -4.43 -0.29 8.55
C ILE A 131 -4.83 1.19 8.62
N LEU A 132 -4.59 1.86 9.74
CA LEU A 132 -4.93 3.28 9.91
C LEU A 132 -4.11 4.18 9.00
N ARG A 133 -2.83 3.88 8.79
CA ARG A 133 -1.95 4.63 7.90
C ARG A 133 -2.37 4.44 6.44
N ASP A 134 -2.65 3.18 6.03
CA ASP A 134 -2.67 2.80 4.62
C ASP A 134 -4.09 2.67 4.03
N ARG A 135 -5.14 2.71 4.85
CA ARG A 135 -6.54 2.49 4.45
C ARG A 135 -7.07 3.39 3.33
N ASN A 136 -6.45 4.54 3.09
CA ASN A 136 -6.87 5.49 2.07
C ASN A 136 -6.20 5.26 0.71
N HIS A 137 -5.21 4.36 0.62
CA HIS A 137 -4.54 4.04 -0.63
C HIS A 137 -5.41 3.14 -1.53
N PRO A 138 -5.91 3.64 -2.69
CA PRO A 138 -6.72 2.83 -3.58
C PRO A 138 -5.96 1.72 -4.30
N SER A 139 -4.63 1.76 -4.32
CA SER A 139 -3.78 0.68 -4.82
C SER A 139 -3.90 -0.60 -4.01
N ILE A 140 -4.13 -0.52 -2.71
CA ILE A 140 -4.22 -1.70 -1.84
C ILE A 140 -5.51 -2.46 -2.14
N ILE A 141 -5.37 -3.72 -2.56
CA ILE A 141 -6.47 -4.63 -2.86
C ILE A 141 -6.58 -5.79 -1.88
N LEU A 142 -5.53 -6.02 -1.10
CA LEU A 142 -5.48 -7.10 -0.11
C LEU A 142 -4.50 -6.70 1.01
N LEU A 143 -4.91 -6.98 2.23
CA LEU A 143 -4.05 -6.96 3.41
C LEU A 143 -3.68 -8.39 3.76
N SER A 144 -2.39 -8.67 3.91
CA SER A 144 -1.85 -9.98 4.22
C SER A 144 -1.18 -9.98 5.59
N LEU A 145 -1.34 -11.07 6.31
CA LEU A 145 -0.70 -11.36 7.58
C LEU A 145 0.42 -12.37 7.41
#